data_02baf911f3f877cd257d7d7b46bcfd03
#
_entry.id   02baf911f3f877cd257d7d7b46bcfd03
#
_cell.length_a   1.000
_cell.length_b   1.000
_cell.length_c   1.000
_cell.angle_alpha   90.00
_cell.angle_beta   90.00
_cell.angle_gamma   90.00
#
_symmetry.space_group_name_H-M   'P 1'
#
loop_
_entity.id
_entity.type
_entity.pdbx_description
1 polymer ?
#
loop_
_entity_poly.entity_id
_entity_poly.type
_entity_poly.pdbx_seq_one_letter_code
_entity_poly.pdbx_strand_id
1 'polypeptide(L)'
;EETDLFANYADLIIPLAVFIALFLVIDIYYAVLFKAVKGIFYKEFLQRIFILIAIGIYFVKFIDFSGFVLAYLIALSLPGILILVSLTRDKELVFHYPKGFINKQLASSIVSVALFGIVVSFSNILIQNIDKIMIGSILGVAATGVYGRSFFYGTLVAIPLRVLSKISAVVVAQAWKDNKIEEINRIYTKSTIDQLIIGVLVFIGLWANIHNILHILPPEYADGKWVIFFIGLSNLFLMAAGVNGVIIS
;
A
#
# COMPACT_ATOMS: atom_id res chain seq x y z
N GLU A 1 -13.55 -20.52 -17.89
CA GLU A 1 -12.33 -20.94 -17.15
C GLU A 1 -11.75 -19.86 -16.23
N GLU A 2 -11.63 -18.58 -16.65
CA GLU A 2 -11.12 -17.50 -15.78
C GLU A 2 -12.13 -17.13 -14.67
N THR A 3 -13.42 -17.13 -14.95
CA THR A 3 -14.49 -16.88 -13.98
C THR A 3 -14.61 -17.98 -12.94
N ASP A 4 -14.31 -19.22 -13.30
CA ASP A 4 -14.38 -20.39 -12.40
C ASP A 4 -13.27 -20.32 -11.33
N LEU A 5 -12.10 -19.81 -11.69
CA LEU A 5 -10.96 -19.69 -10.77
C LEU A 5 -11.27 -18.70 -9.65
N PHE A 6 -11.88 -17.55 -9.96
CA PHE A 6 -12.31 -16.59 -8.94
C PHE A 6 -13.47 -17.11 -8.08
N ALA A 7 -14.41 -17.82 -8.69
CA ALA A 7 -15.54 -18.39 -7.97
C ALA A 7 -15.10 -19.41 -6.91
N ASN A 8 -14.11 -20.25 -7.22
CA ASN A 8 -13.61 -21.29 -6.32
C ASN A 8 -12.91 -20.74 -5.06
N TYR A 9 -12.43 -19.51 -5.10
CA TYR A 9 -11.72 -18.89 -3.96
C TYR A 9 -12.45 -17.68 -3.36
N ALA A 10 -13.67 -17.36 -3.85
CA ALA A 10 -14.47 -16.23 -3.39
C ALA A 10 -14.75 -16.27 -1.88
N ASP A 11 -15.03 -17.45 -1.34
CA ASP A 11 -15.32 -17.65 0.08
C ASP A 11 -14.13 -17.31 0.99
N LEU A 12 -12.90 -17.35 0.48
CA LEU A 12 -11.70 -17.03 1.23
C LEU A 12 -11.44 -15.52 1.32
N ILE A 13 -12.14 -14.71 0.53
CA ILE A 13 -12.00 -13.24 0.54
C ILE A 13 -12.49 -12.67 1.87
N ILE A 14 -13.60 -13.18 2.41
CA ILE A 14 -14.20 -12.68 3.65
C ILE A 14 -13.26 -12.86 4.84
N PRO A 15 -12.76 -14.08 5.16
CA PRO A 15 -11.81 -14.24 6.26
C PRO A 15 -10.52 -13.45 6.05
N LEU A 16 -9.99 -13.37 4.81
CA LEU A 16 -8.83 -12.55 4.51
C LEU A 16 -9.08 -11.07 4.82
N ALA A 17 -10.22 -10.52 4.39
CA ALA A 17 -10.59 -9.13 4.67
C ALA A 17 -10.70 -8.86 6.17
N VAL A 18 -11.24 -9.79 6.95
CA VAL A 18 -11.32 -9.69 8.42
C VAL A 18 -9.92 -9.61 9.05
N PHE A 19 -9.00 -10.49 8.67
CA PHE A 19 -7.63 -10.47 9.22
C PHE A 19 -6.86 -9.21 8.82
N ILE A 20 -7.04 -8.72 7.59
CA ILE A 20 -6.44 -7.46 7.14
C ILE A 20 -7.02 -6.27 7.93
N ALA A 21 -8.33 -6.23 8.14
CA ALA A 21 -8.99 -5.17 8.90
C ALA A 21 -8.54 -5.18 10.37
N LEU A 22 -8.46 -6.36 11.00
CA LEU A 22 -7.91 -6.52 12.36
C LEU A 22 -6.47 -6.01 12.43
N PHE A 23 -5.63 -6.37 11.45
CA PHE A 23 -4.27 -5.87 11.41
C PHE A 23 -4.24 -4.34 11.37
N LEU A 24 -5.00 -3.71 10.47
CA LEU A 24 -5.00 -2.26 10.30
C LEU A 24 -5.44 -1.52 11.58
N VAL A 25 -6.49 -2.00 12.25
CA VAL A 25 -6.98 -1.40 13.49
C VAL A 25 -5.94 -1.49 14.61
N ILE A 26 -5.33 -2.66 14.79
CA ILE A 26 -4.36 -2.88 15.86
C ILE A 26 -3.03 -2.18 15.55
N ASP A 27 -2.63 -2.11 14.26
CA ASP A 27 -1.42 -1.40 13.83
C ASP A 27 -1.52 0.10 14.14
N ILE A 28 -2.67 0.73 13.85
CA ILE A 28 -2.95 2.13 14.24
C ILE A 28 -2.92 2.28 15.76
N TYR A 29 -3.51 1.35 16.50
CA TYR A 29 -3.48 1.38 17.97
C TYR A 29 -2.04 1.32 18.51
N TYR A 30 -1.18 0.43 17.98
CA TYR A 30 0.24 0.39 18.31
C TYR A 30 1.00 1.66 17.92
N ALA A 31 0.63 2.29 16.79
CA ALA A 31 1.23 3.57 16.40
C ALA A 31 0.92 4.68 17.40
N VAL A 32 -0.32 4.74 17.90
CA VAL A 32 -0.73 5.69 18.99
C VAL A 32 0.04 5.42 20.29
N LEU A 33 0.38 4.17 20.59
CA LEU A 33 1.20 3.78 21.75
C LEU A 33 2.71 3.98 21.52
N PHE A 34 3.13 4.63 20.43
CA PHE A 34 4.54 4.79 20.02
C PHE A 34 5.29 3.47 19.81
N LYS A 35 4.58 2.39 19.51
CA LYS A 35 5.11 1.05 19.25
C LYS A 35 4.93 0.60 17.79
N ALA A 36 4.90 1.53 16.84
CA ALA A 36 4.62 1.29 15.41
C ALA A 36 5.57 0.27 14.74
N VAL A 37 6.77 0.07 15.28
CA VAL A 37 7.77 -0.87 14.74
C VAL A 37 7.23 -2.30 14.66
N LYS A 38 6.33 -2.72 15.56
CA LYS A 38 5.77 -4.08 15.57
C LYS A 38 4.92 -4.37 14.34
N GLY A 39 4.03 -3.45 13.96
CA GLY A 39 3.21 -3.60 12.77
C GLY A 39 4.04 -3.65 11.50
N ILE A 40 5.03 -2.76 11.39
CA ILE A 40 5.98 -2.75 10.26
C ILE A 40 6.73 -4.08 10.19
N PHE A 41 7.23 -4.60 11.30
CA PHE A 41 7.95 -5.87 11.34
C PHE A 41 7.08 -7.05 10.87
N TYR A 42 5.84 -7.14 11.36
CA TYR A 42 4.94 -8.23 10.96
C TYR A 42 4.54 -8.15 9.48
N LYS A 43 4.24 -6.95 8.96
CA LYS A 43 3.75 -6.76 7.60
C LYS A 43 4.87 -6.73 6.56
N GLU A 44 5.94 -5.97 6.82
CA GLU A 44 6.98 -5.75 5.81
C GLU A 44 8.10 -6.80 5.86
N PHE A 45 8.28 -7.47 6.98
CA PHE A 45 9.33 -8.48 7.12
C PHE A 45 8.76 -9.89 7.20
N LEU A 46 8.02 -10.23 8.25
CA LEU A 46 7.53 -11.61 8.44
C LEU A 46 6.59 -12.05 7.32
N GLN A 47 5.63 -11.23 6.93
CA GLN A 47 4.72 -11.56 5.82
C GLN A 47 5.48 -11.88 4.54
N ARG A 48 6.52 -11.11 4.20
CA ARG A 48 7.33 -11.35 3.01
C ARG A 48 8.06 -12.69 3.06
N ILE A 49 8.61 -13.04 4.23
CA ILE A 49 9.26 -14.34 4.44
C ILE A 49 8.26 -15.48 4.22
N PHE A 50 7.06 -15.41 4.80
CA PHE A 50 6.06 -16.48 4.64
C PHE A 50 5.56 -16.59 3.21
N ILE A 51 5.40 -15.48 2.49
CA ILE A 51 5.09 -15.49 1.06
C ILE A 51 6.23 -16.17 0.27
N LEU A 52 7.49 -15.85 0.56
CA LEU A 52 8.63 -16.50 -0.12
C LEU A 52 8.68 -18.00 0.18
N ILE A 53 8.38 -18.41 1.41
CA ILE A 53 8.28 -19.82 1.78
C ILE A 53 7.17 -20.52 0.98
N ALA A 54 5.98 -19.92 0.88
CA ALA A 54 4.88 -20.47 0.10
C ALA A 54 5.24 -20.65 -1.39
N ILE A 55 5.90 -19.64 -1.97
CA ILE A 55 6.41 -19.71 -3.35
C ILE A 55 7.47 -20.82 -3.48
N GLY A 56 8.41 -20.93 -2.53
CA GLY A 56 9.44 -21.94 -2.53
C GLY A 56 8.88 -23.37 -2.47
N ILE A 57 7.90 -23.63 -1.60
CA ILE A 57 7.22 -24.93 -1.47
C ILE A 57 6.49 -25.30 -2.78
N TYR A 58 5.83 -24.33 -3.42
CA TYR A 58 5.20 -24.51 -4.71
C TYR A 58 6.21 -24.78 -5.83
N PHE A 59 7.34 -24.04 -5.85
CA PHE A 59 8.41 -24.23 -6.83
C PHE A 59 9.02 -25.63 -6.78
N VAL A 60 9.18 -26.18 -5.60
CA VAL A 60 9.67 -27.58 -5.40
C VAL A 60 8.58 -28.61 -5.73
N LYS A 61 7.39 -28.17 -6.16
CA LYS A 61 6.22 -29.04 -6.48
C LYS A 61 5.74 -29.90 -5.30
N PHE A 62 5.96 -29.44 -4.08
CA PHE A 62 5.48 -30.12 -2.87
C PHE A 62 3.96 -29.94 -2.66
N ILE A 63 3.41 -28.83 -3.17
CA ILE A 63 1.98 -28.51 -3.17
C ILE A 63 1.51 -28.19 -4.59
N ASP A 64 0.24 -28.45 -4.87
CA ASP A 64 -0.44 -28.03 -6.09
C ASP A 64 -0.79 -26.54 -6.08
N PHE A 65 -1.40 -26.04 -7.17
CA PHE A 65 -1.80 -24.62 -7.27
C PHE A 65 -2.83 -24.22 -6.19
N SER A 66 -3.79 -25.11 -5.88
CA SER A 66 -4.76 -24.86 -4.80
C SER A 66 -4.10 -24.74 -3.45
N GLY A 67 -3.16 -25.64 -3.14
CA GLY A 67 -2.35 -25.57 -1.93
C GLY A 67 -1.51 -24.30 -1.85
N PHE A 68 -0.94 -23.85 -2.97
CA PHE A 68 -0.21 -22.59 -3.05
C PHE A 68 -1.12 -21.38 -2.74
N VAL A 69 -2.31 -21.31 -3.35
CA VAL A 69 -3.27 -20.23 -3.08
C VAL A 69 -3.63 -20.18 -1.60
N LEU A 70 -3.91 -21.33 -0.99
CA LEU A 70 -4.22 -21.40 0.45
C LEU A 70 -3.04 -20.94 1.31
N ALA A 71 -1.82 -21.43 1.04
CA ALA A 71 -0.61 -21.03 1.76
C ALA A 71 -0.33 -19.53 1.63
N TYR A 72 -0.56 -18.97 0.44
CA TYR A 72 -0.41 -17.54 0.17
C TYR A 72 -1.44 -16.70 0.95
N LEU A 73 -2.71 -17.12 1.00
CA LEU A 73 -3.76 -16.46 1.77
C LEU A 73 -3.49 -16.53 3.29
N ILE A 74 -2.99 -17.67 3.78
CA ILE A 74 -2.53 -17.80 5.17
C ILE A 74 -1.39 -16.81 5.45
N ALA A 75 -0.40 -16.72 4.56
CA ALA A 75 0.72 -15.78 4.71
C ALA A 75 0.25 -14.31 4.73
N LEU A 76 -0.77 -13.96 3.94
CA LEU A 76 -1.39 -12.63 3.94
C LEU A 76 -2.15 -12.32 5.24
N SER A 77 -2.79 -13.33 5.84
CA SER A 77 -3.58 -13.20 7.07
C SER A 77 -2.70 -13.17 8.33
N LEU A 78 -1.50 -13.70 8.24
CA LEU A 78 -0.60 -13.91 9.38
C LEU A 78 -0.28 -12.64 10.18
N PRO A 79 -0.02 -11.46 9.57
CA PRO A 79 0.21 -10.23 10.33
C PRO A 79 -0.96 -9.88 11.26
N GLY A 80 -2.21 -10.11 10.81
CA GLY A 80 -3.40 -9.88 11.64
C GLY A 80 -3.45 -10.78 12.87
N ILE A 81 -3.05 -12.04 12.72
CA ILE A 81 -2.97 -13.00 13.81
C ILE A 81 -1.83 -12.62 14.76
N LEU A 82 -0.64 -12.35 14.23
CA LEU A 82 0.55 -12.06 15.04
C LEU A 82 0.42 -10.77 15.83
N ILE A 83 -0.18 -9.73 15.24
CA ILE A 83 -0.35 -8.46 15.94
C ILE A 83 -1.40 -8.60 17.06
N LEU A 84 -2.44 -9.41 16.85
CA LEU A 84 -3.42 -9.72 17.90
C LEU A 84 -2.79 -10.49 19.05
N VAL A 85 -1.98 -11.51 18.76
CA VAL A 85 -1.21 -12.25 19.78
C VAL A 85 -0.24 -11.32 20.52
N SER A 86 0.41 -10.40 19.79
CA SER A 86 1.29 -9.41 20.42
C SER A 86 0.52 -8.50 21.38
N LEU A 87 -0.68 -8.05 20.99
CA LEU A 87 -1.53 -7.19 21.80
C LEU A 87 -1.93 -7.87 23.15
N THR A 88 -2.25 -9.16 23.10
CA THR A 88 -2.57 -9.93 24.31
C THR A 88 -1.33 -10.14 25.19
N ARG A 89 -0.17 -10.44 24.58
CA ARG A 89 1.10 -10.65 25.31
C ARG A 89 1.62 -9.39 25.97
N ASP A 90 1.47 -8.25 25.32
CA ASP A 90 1.88 -6.94 25.87
C ASP A 90 0.95 -6.44 26.99
N LYS A 91 -0.17 -7.14 27.23
CA LYS A 91 -1.21 -6.74 28.22
C LYS A 91 -1.80 -5.36 27.93
N GLU A 92 -1.73 -4.91 26.66
CA GLU A 92 -2.30 -3.65 26.21
C GLU A 92 -3.80 -3.79 25.88
N LEU A 93 -4.32 -5.02 25.91
CA LEU A 93 -5.72 -5.31 25.67
C LEU A 93 -6.51 -5.07 26.97
N VAL A 94 -6.99 -3.85 27.13
CA VAL A 94 -7.79 -3.45 28.28
C VAL A 94 -9.25 -3.40 27.89
N PHE A 95 -10.04 -4.36 28.34
CA PHE A 95 -11.51 -4.37 28.18
C PHE A 95 -12.20 -3.61 29.32
N HIS A 96 -11.63 -2.49 29.75
CA HIS A 96 -12.29 -1.66 30.74
C HIS A 96 -13.07 -0.53 30.05
N TYR A 97 -14.38 -0.63 30.13
CA TYR A 97 -15.27 0.39 29.60
C TYR A 97 -15.69 1.35 30.72
N PRO A 98 -15.10 2.55 30.82
CA PRO A 98 -15.50 3.51 31.83
C PRO A 98 -16.92 4.01 31.53
N LYS A 99 -17.86 3.72 32.44
CA LYS A 99 -19.26 4.16 32.31
C LYS A 99 -19.30 5.67 32.14
N GLY A 100 -19.96 6.15 31.08
CA GLY A 100 -20.10 7.60 30.82
C GLY A 100 -18.98 8.23 29.99
N PHE A 101 -17.94 7.49 29.59
CA PHE A 101 -16.89 8.01 28.70
C PHE A 101 -17.43 8.44 27.33
N ILE A 102 -18.33 7.66 26.74
CA ILE A 102 -18.99 8.03 25.48
C ILE A 102 -20.24 8.84 25.81
N ASN A 103 -20.09 10.15 25.80
CA ASN A 103 -21.23 11.07 25.83
C ASN A 103 -21.78 11.27 24.40
N LYS A 104 -22.99 11.87 24.31
CA LYS A 104 -23.67 12.08 23.02
C LYS A 104 -22.84 12.93 22.04
N GLN A 105 -22.07 13.89 22.53
CA GLN A 105 -21.24 14.77 21.72
C GLN A 105 -20.04 14.00 21.15
N LEU A 106 -19.35 13.21 21.98
CA LEU A 106 -18.23 12.36 21.53
C LEU A 106 -18.70 11.31 20.52
N ALA A 107 -19.84 10.65 20.77
CA ALA A 107 -20.43 9.69 19.84
C ALA A 107 -20.75 10.34 18.48
N SER A 108 -21.35 11.52 18.47
CA SER A 108 -21.64 12.26 17.24
C SER A 108 -20.37 12.63 16.49
N SER A 109 -19.33 13.09 17.20
CA SER A 109 -18.03 13.41 16.58
C SER A 109 -17.35 12.19 15.98
N ILE A 110 -17.36 11.05 16.69
CA ILE A 110 -16.80 9.79 16.18
C ILE A 110 -17.52 9.33 14.91
N VAL A 111 -18.86 9.36 14.91
CA VAL A 111 -19.67 8.97 13.74
C VAL A 111 -19.40 9.91 12.56
N SER A 112 -19.35 11.22 12.80
CA SER A 112 -19.06 12.21 11.74
C SER A 112 -17.68 11.98 11.12
N VAL A 113 -16.64 11.81 11.93
CA VAL A 113 -15.27 11.53 11.45
C VAL A 113 -15.20 10.19 10.72
N ALA A 114 -15.89 9.15 11.23
CA ALA A 114 -15.93 7.85 10.57
C ALA A 114 -16.62 7.91 9.20
N LEU A 115 -17.75 8.58 9.09
CA LEU A 115 -18.45 8.75 7.81
C LEU A 115 -17.61 9.53 6.80
N PHE A 116 -16.99 10.62 7.20
CA PHE A 116 -16.05 11.37 6.37
C PHE A 116 -14.88 10.51 5.94
N GLY A 117 -14.29 9.75 6.87
CA GLY A 117 -13.19 8.82 6.59
C GLY A 117 -13.57 7.73 5.59
N ILE A 118 -14.80 7.19 5.67
CA ILE A 118 -15.32 6.21 4.71
C ILE A 118 -15.41 6.83 3.31
N VAL A 119 -16.01 8.01 3.18
CA VAL A 119 -16.15 8.71 1.89
C VAL A 119 -14.79 8.99 1.26
N VAL A 120 -13.86 9.54 2.04
CA VAL A 120 -12.49 9.84 1.57
C VAL A 120 -11.74 8.56 1.16
N SER A 121 -11.83 7.51 1.97
CA SER A 121 -11.15 6.24 1.68
C SER A 121 -11.74 5.57 0.44
N PHE A 122 -13.06 5.56 0.30
CA PHE A 122 -13.75 5.02 -0.88
C PHE A 122 -13.36 5.79 -2.15
N SER A 123 -13.34 7.12 -2.09
CA SER A 123 -12.92 7.96 -3.21
C SER A 123 -11.47 7.68 -3.61
N ASN A 124 -10.56 7.54 -2.66
CA ASN A 124 -9.16 7.19 -2.92
C ASN A 124 -9.02 5.81 -3.57
N ILE A 125 -9.77 4.81 -3.10
CA ILE A 125 -9.76 3.46 -3.67
C ILE A 125 -10.29 3.49 -5.11
N LEU A 126 -11.38 4.22 -5.36
CA LEU A 126 -11.91 4.39 -6.70
C LEU A 126 -10.91 5.05 -7.64
N ILE A 127 -10.33 6.19 -7.26
CA ILE A 127 -9.35 6.92 -8.07
C ILE A 127 -8.15 6.04 -8.42
N GLN A 128 -7.69 5.20 -7.50
CA GLN A 128 -6.53 4.33 -7.73
C GLN A 128 -6.82 3.06 -8.55
N ASN A 129 -8.08 2.69 -8.71
CA ASN A 129 -8.44 1.43 -9.35
C ASN A 129 -9.49 1.55 -10.45
N ILE A 130 -10.03 2.75 -10.71
CA ILE A 130 -11.07 2.96 -11.72
C ILE A 130 -10.63 2.51 -13.11
N ASP A 131 -9.37 2.77 -13.46
CA ASP A 131 -8.75 2.35 -14.70
C ASP A 131 -8.72 0.82 -14.84
N LYS A 132 -8.35 0.11 -13.77
CA LYS A 132 -8.35 -1.38 -13.76
C LYS A 132 -9.74 -1.95 -13.87
N ILE A 133 -10.72 -1.34 -13.20
CA ILE A 133 -12.13 -1.73 -13.28
C ILE A 133 -12.65 -1.52 -14.71
N MET A 134 -12.35 -0.38 -15.32
CA MET A 134 -12.76 -0.08 -16.69
C MET A 134 -12.12 -1.03 -17.71
N ILE A 135 -10.80 -1.27 -17.60
CA ILE A 135 -10.09 -2.21 -18.45
C ILE A 135 -10.68 -3.62 -18.30
N GLY A 136 -10.91 -4.05 -17.06
CA GLY A 136 -11.48 -5.36 -16.80
C GLY A 136 -12.89 -5.56 -17.35
N SER A 137 -13.73 -4.52 -17.30
CA SER A 137 -15.10 -4.57 -17.82
C SER A 137 -15.18 -4.48 -19.36
N ILE A 138 -14.21 -3.81 -20.03
CA ILE A 138 -14.24 -3.57 -21.48
C ILE A 138 -13.36 -4.58 -22.21
N LEU A 139 -12.16 -4.86 -21.73
CA LEU A 139 -11.14 -5.66 -22.40
C LEU A 139 -10.89 -7.03 -21.75
N GLY A 140 -11.49 -7.27 -20.56
CA GLY A 140 -11.39 -8.52 -19.84
C GLY A 140 -10.22 -8.61 -18.85
N VAL A 141 -10.18 -9.73 -18.12
CA VAL A 141 -9.26 -9.94 -16.99
C VAL A 141 -7.80 -10.04 -17.45
N ALA A 142 -7.54 -10.65 -18.61
CA ALA A 142 -6.19 -10.76 -19.16
C ALA A 142 -5.55 -9.38 -19.39
N ALA A 143 -6.29 -8.47 -20.03
CA ALA A 143 -5.83 -7.09 -20.25
C ALA A 143 -5.59 -6.33 -18.93
N THR A 144 -6.45 -6.58 -17.93
CA THR A 144 -6.25 -6.02 -16.58
C THR A 144 -4.97 -6.55 -15.93
N GLY A 145 -4.63 -7.81 -16.15
CA GLY A 145 -3.38 -8.42 -15.69
C GLY A 145 -2.15 -7.73 -16.30
N VAL A 146 -2.15 -7.53 -17.62
CA VAL A 146 -1.10 -6.80 -18.35
C VAL A 146 -0.97 -5.36 -17.84
N TYR A 147 -2.10 -4.64 -17.72
CA TYR A 147 -2.13 -3.28 -17.22
C TYR A 147 -1.60 -3.20 -15.78
N GLY A 148 -2.10 -4.05 -14.86
CA GLY A 148 -1.72 -4.03 -13.46
C GLY A 148 -0.24 -4.30 -13.23
N ARG A 149 0.34 -5.25 -13.98
CA ARG A 149 1.77 -5.53 -13.95
C ARG A 149 2.59 -4.35 -14.47
N SER A 150 2.18 -3.79 -15.60
CA SER A 150 2.85 -2.64 -16.21
C SER A 150 2.75 -1.39 -15.33
N PHE A 151 1.59 -1.16 -14.71
CA PHE A 151 1.38 -0.10 -13.71
C PHE A 151 2.37 -0.22 -12.55
N PHE A 152 2.58 -1.44 -12.04
CA PHE A 152 3.55 -1.67 -10.97
C PHE A 152 4.97 -1.23 -11.35
N TYR A 153 5.45 -1.57 -12.55
CA TYR A 153 6.76 -1.10 -13.01
C TYR A 153 6.83 0.43 -13.14
N GLY A 154 5.81 1.08 -13.67
CA GLY A 154 5.74 2.54 -13.74
C GLY A 154 5.78 3.21 -12.37
N THR A 155 5.19 2.59 -11.34
CA THR A 155 5.20 3.13 -9.96
C THR A 155 6.54 3.01 -9.25
N LEU A 156 7.51 2.24 -9.76
CA LEU A 156 8.87 2.20 -9.20
C LEU A 156 9.54 3.57 -9.22
N VAL A 157 9.21 4.41 -10.21
CA VAL A 157 9.68 5.80 -10.28
C VAL A 157 9.29 6.61 -9.04
N ALA A 158 8.16 6.30 -8.39
CA ALA A 158 7.67 7.01 -7.21
C ALA A 158 8.32 6.58 -5.88
N ILE A 159 9.24 5.63 -5.88
CA ILE A 159 9.89 5.16 -4.64
C ILE A 159 10.55 6.31 -3.86
N PRO A 160 11.35 7.20 -4.48
CA PRO A 160 11.97 8.32 -3.78
C PRO A 160 10.95 9.25 -3.13
N LEU A 161 9.84 9.54 -3.82
CA LEU A 161 8.75 10.36 -3.29
C LEU A 161 8.18 9.77 -1.99
N ARG A 162 7.91 8.46 -1.98
CA ARG A 162 7.34 7.79 -0.80
C ARG A 162 8.26 7.86 0.42
N VAL A 163 9.56 7.66 0.20
CA VAL A 163 10.56 7.70 1.27
C VAL A 163 10.71 9.12 1.81
N LEU A 164 10.90 10.10 0.91
CA LEU A 164 11.09 11.49 1.28
C LEU A 164 9.85 12.09 1.95
N SER A 165 8.64 11.76 1.48
CA SER A 165 7.40 12.21 2.11
C SER A 165 7.29 11.75 3.56
N LYS A 166 7.64 10.49 3.87
CA LYS A 166 7.61 9.97 5.26
C LYS A 166 8.59 10.72 6.18
N ILE A 167 9.79 10.99 5.69
CA ILE A 167 10.82 11.72 6.47
C ILE A 167 10.40 13.19 6.63
N SER A 168 9.96 13.81 5.54
CA SER A 168 9.57 15.23 5.53
C SER A 168 8.36 15.49 6.42
N ALA A 169 7.41 14.56 6.54
CA ALA A 169 6.20 14.73 7.35
C ALA A 169 6.54 15.08 8.82
N VAL A 170 7.48 14.37 9.41
CA VAL A 170 7.87 14.59 10.82
C VAL A 170 8.55 15.94 10.98
N VAL A 171 9.47 16.29 10.06
CA VAL A 171 10.25 17.54 10.14
C VAL A 171 9.37 18.75 9.85
N VAL A 172 8.46 18.64 8.86
CA VAL A 172 7.51 19.71 8.53
C VAL A 172 6.53 19.94 9.68
N ALA A 173 6.00 18.89 10.30
CA ALA A 173 5.10 19.02 11.46
C ALA A 173 5.78 19.74 12.64
N GLN A 174 7.05 19.43 12.88
CA GLN A 174 7.83 20.13 13.92
C GLN A 174 8.10 21.60 13.54
N ALA A 175 8.46 21.87 12.28
CA ALA A 175 8.70 23.22 11.79
C ALA A 175 7.44 24.10 11.85
N TRP A 176 6.26 23.52 11.55
CA TRP A 176 4.96 24.19 11.74
C TRP A 176 4.70 24.56 13.20
N LYS A 177 4.92 23.62 14.12
CA LYS A 177 4.78 23.85 15.56
C LYS A 177 5.67 24.97 16.06
N ASP A 178 6.90 25.07 15.52
CA ASP A 178 7.89 26.08 15.88
C ASP A 178 7.75 27.40 15.09
N ASN A 179 6.74 27.52 14.20
CA ASN A 179 6.51 28.65 13.27
C ASN A 179 7.72 28.97 12.38
N LYS A 180 8.51 27.95 11.98
CA LYS A 180 9.71 28.10 11.14
C LYS A 180 9.36 27.94 9.65
N ILE A 181 8.71 28.94 9.07
CA ILE A 181 8.27 28.91 7.66
C ILE A 181 9.43 28.78 6.68
N GLU A 182 10.56 29.43 6.94
CA GLU A 182 11.75 29.33 6.09
C GLU A 182 12.31 27.89 6.04
N GLU A 183 12.25 27.16 7.15
CA GLU A 183 12.66 25.77 7.21
C GLU A 183 11.73 24.88 6.39
N ILE A 184 10.42 25.10 6.45
CA ILE A 184 9.43 24.39 5.61
C ILE A 184 9.73 24.62 4.13
N ASN A 185 9.98 25.87 3.72
CA ASN A 185 10.31 26.18 2.33
C ASN A 185 11.63 25.52 1.89
N ARG A 186 12.63 25.49 2.76
CA ARG A 186 13.90 24.80 2.49
C ARG A 186 13.70 23.29 2.32
N ILE A 187 12.90 22.66 3.19
CA ILE A 187 12.58 21.22 3.10
C ILE A 187 11.84 20.94 1.80
N TYR A 188 10.84 21.77 1.45
CA TYR A 188 10.10 21.66 0.22
C TYR A 188 11.01 21.69 -1.01
N THR A 189 11.81 22.76 -1.13
CA THR A 189 12.69 22.95 -2.30
C THR A 189 13.71 21.83 -2.42
N LYS A 190 14.39 21.48 -1.30
CA LYS A 190 15.40 20.44 -1.29
C LYS A 190 14.82 19.08 -1.62
N SER A 191 13.73 18.69 -0.96
CA SER A 191 13.08 17.40 -1.21
C SER A 191 12.56 17.27 -2.64
N THR A 192 12.05 18.38 -3.23
CA THR A 192 11.59 18.39 -4.63
C THR A 192 12.76 18.14 -5.59
N ILE A 193 13.87 18.82 -5.39
CA ILE A 193 15.05 18.66 -6.26
C ILE A 193 15.62 17.24 -6.12
N ASP A 194 15.84 16.79 -4.89
CA ASP A 194 16.45 15.48 -4.62
C ASP A 194 15.59 14.34 -5.19
N GLN A 195 14.28 14.39 -4.97
CA GLN A 195 13.39 13.35 -5.52
C GLN A 195 13.26 13.40 -7.04
N LEU A 196 13.28 14.57 -7.66
CA LEU A 196 13.28 14.69 -9.11
C LEU A 196 14.54 14.11 -9.73
N ILE A 197 15.72 14.43 -9.19
CA ILE A 197 16.98 13.88 -9.69
C ILE A 197 16.95 12.35 -9.66
N ILE A 198 16.59 11.77 -8.52
CA ILE A 198 16.53 10.31 -8.37
C ILE A 198 15.41 9.73 -9.24
N GLY A 199 14.24 10.38 -9.28
CA GLY A 199 13.09 9.91 -10.08
C GLY A 199 13.37 9.92 -11.57
N VAL A 200 14.01 10.97 -12.09
CA VAL A 200 14.45 11.05 -13.49
C VAL A 200 15.47 9.97 -13.80
N LEU A 201 16.44 9.74 -12.90
CA LEU A 201 17.42 8.66 -13.07
C LEU A 201 16.75 7.28 -13.15
N VAL A 202 15.80 6.99 -12.24
CA VAL A 202 15.03 5.73 -12.23
C VAL A 202 14.18 5.62 -13.49
N PHE A 203 13.50 6.70 -13.91
CA PHE A 203 12.67 6.71 -15.11
C PHE A 203 13.49 6.45 -16.38
N ILE A 204 14.61 7.15 -16.55
CA ILE A 204 15.52 6.94 -17.69
C ILE A 204 16.08 5.52 -17.67
N GLY A 205 16.53 5.04 -16.50
CA GLY A 205 17.03 3.67 -16.33
C GLY A 205 16.01 2.61 -16.71
N LEU A 206 14.77 2.79 -16.28
CA LEU A 206 13.66 1.89 -16.60
C LEU A 206 13.30 1.96 -18.09
N TRP A 207 13.23 3.15 -18.67
CA TRP A 207 12.87 3.34 -20.08
C TRP A 207 13.96 2.89 -21.03
N ALA A 208 15.22 3.17 -20.74
CA ALA A 208 16.36 2.72 -21.54
C ALA A 208 16.48 1.18 -21.55
N ASN A 209 16.05 0.52 -20.48
CA ASN A 209 16.08 -0.94 -20.36
C ASN A 209 14.71 -1.60 -20.63
N ILE A 210 13.74 -0.87 -21.16
CA ILE A 210 12.37 -1.37 -21.32
C ILE A 210 12.30 -2.66 -22.13
N HIS A 211 13.09 -2.80 -23.19
CA HIS A 211 13.12 -3.99 -24.01
C HIS A 211 13.66 -5.21 -23.22
N ASN A 212 14.70 -5.02 -22.41
CA ASN A 212 15.25 -6.07 -21.57
C ASN A 212 14.26 -6.52 -20.49
N ILE A 213 13.54 -5.57 -19.89
CA ILE A 213 12.50 -5.84 -18.88
C ILE A 213 11.37 -6.64 -19.52
N LEU A 214 10.88 -6.22 -20.68
CA LEU A 214 9.80 -6.93 -21.37
C LEU A 214 10.24 -8.30 -21.90
N HIS A 215 11.52 -8.49 -22.23
CA HIS A 215 12.05 -9.78 -22.66
C HIS A 215 12.09 -10.82 -21.52
N ILE A 216 12.23 -10.38 -20.28
CA ILE A 216 12.19 -11.26 -19.09
C ILE A 216 10.75 -11.66 -18.76
N LEU A 217 9.77 -10.85 -19.14
CA LEU A 217 8.35 -11.11 -18.92
C LEU A 217 7.77 -12.01 -20.01
N PRO A 218 6.68 -12.74 -19.73
CA PRO A 218 5.93 -13.43 -20.77
C PRO A 218 5.51 -12.49 -21.91
N PRO A 219 5.45 -12.99 -23.17
CA PRO A 219 5.20 -12.16 -24.33
C PRO A 219 3.91 -11.32 -24.28
N GLU A 220 2.90 -11.80 -23.53
CA GLU A 220 1.63 -11.10 -23.37
C GLU A 220 1.78 -9.72 -22.68
N TYR A 221 2.88 -9.49 -21.97
CA TYR A 221 3.14 -8.21 -21.28
C TYR A 221 3.81 -7.15 -22.17
N ALA A 222 4.17 -7.49 -23.42
CA ALA A 222 4.82 -6.55 -24.34
C ALA A 222 3.96 -5.31 -24.62
N ASP A 223 2.64 -5.48 -24.69
CA ASP A 223 1.68 -4.40 -24.91
C ASP A 223 1.63 -3.37 -23.78
N GLY A 224 2.13 -3.73 -22.60
CA GLY A 224 2.21 -2.86 -21.43
C GLY A 224 3.29 -1.78 -21.47
N LYS A 225 4.13 -1.73 -22.53
CA LYS A 225 5.25 -0.79 -22.66
C LYS A 225 4.83 0.66 -22.42
N TRP A 226 3.77 1.10 -23.08
CA TRP A 226 3.28 2.48 -22.96
C TRP A 226 2.63 2.78 -21.62
N VAL A 227 2.03 1.79 -20.98
CA VAL A 227 1.52 1.93 -19.60
C VAL A 227 2.68 2.23 -18.65
N ILE A 228 3.79 1.49 -18.76
CA ILE A 228 5.00 1.74 -17.95
C ILE A 228 5.51 3.17 -18.16
N PHE A 229 5.57 3.62 -19.43
CA PHE A 229 6.02 4.98 -19.76
C PHE A 229 5.15 6.06 -19.14
N PHE A 230 3.83 6.03 -19.42
CA PHE A 230 2.92 7.09 -18.98
C PHE A 230 2.74 7.12 -17.45
N ILE A 231 2.70 5.96 -16.80
CA ILE A 231 2.65 5.90 -15.33
C ILE A 231 3.96 6.40 -14.73
N GLY A 232 5.12 6.03 -15.30
CA GLY A 232 6.42 6.56 -14.87
C GLY A 232 6.51 8.07 -15.04
N LEU A 233 6.09 8.59 -16.18
CA LEU A 233 6.05 10.03 -16.48
C LEU A 233 5.10 10.77 -15.52
N SER A 234 3.90 10.23 -15.27
CA SER A 234 2.95 10.77 -14.28
C SER A 234 3.57 10.89 -12.89
N ASN A 235 4.32 9.88 -12.47
CA ASN A 235 5.03 9.92 -11.19
C ASN A 235 6.13 10.98 -11.15
N LEU A 236 6.81 11.28 -12.27
CA LEU A 236 7.76 12.40 -12.34
C LEU A 236 7.06 13.74 -12.16
N PHE A 237 5.89 13.94 -12.79
CA PHE A 237 5.09 15.17 -12.54
C PHE A 237 4.65 15.28 -11.09
N LEU A 238 4.26 14.18 -10.47
CA LEU A 238 3.92 14.17 -9.05
C LEU A 238 5.12 14.55 -8.17
N MET A 239 6.31 14.09 -8.51
CA MET A 239 7.55 14.46 -7.83
C MET A 239 7.91 15.93 -8.02
N ALA A 240 7.59 16.53 -9.17
CA ALA A 240 7.80 17.96 -9.42
C ALA A 240 6.92 18.83 -8.50
N ALA A 241 5.79 18.32 -8.03
CA ALA A 241 4.96 18.96 -7.03
C ALA A 241 5.57 18.90 -5.60
N GLY A 242 6.63 18.15 -5.41
CA GLY A 242 7.33 18.03 -4.13
C GLY A 242 6.52 17.32 -3.05
N VAL A 243 6.79 17.68 -1.81
CA VAL A 243 6.08 17.15 -0.63
C VAL A 243 4.84 17.98 -0.25
N ASN A 244 4.17 18.58 -1.24
CA ASN A 244 2.99 19.43 -1.02
C ASN A 244 1.92 18.76 -0.15
N GLY A 245 1.63 17.48 -0.40
CA GLY A 245 0.65 16.74 0.39
C GLY A 245 0.97 16.67 1.88
N VAL A 246 2.25 16.75 2.23
CA VAL A 246 2.73 16.76 3.63
C VAL A 246 2.62 18.15 4.26
N ILE A 247 2.75 19.20 3.44
CA ILE A 247 2.73 20.60 3.94
C ILE A 247 1.30 21.08 4.19
N ILE A 248 0.34 20.56 3.39
CA ILE A 248 -1.06 20.98 3.43
C ILE A 248 -1.89 20.13 4.41
N SER A 249 -1.46 18.90 4.74
CA SER A 249 -2.14 17.99 5.66
C SER A 249 -1.86 18.31 7.12
#